data_aa7068d07fce7774660cb9a25b061a7c
#
_entry.id   aa7068d07fce7774660cb9a25b061a7c
#
_cell.length_a   1.000
_cell.length_b   1.000
_cell.length_c   1.000
_cell.angle_alpha   90.00
_cell.angle_beta   90.00
_cell.angle_gamma   90.00
#
_symmetry.space_group_name_H-M   'P 1'
#
loop_
_entity.id
_entity.type
_entity.pdbx_description
1 polymer ?
#
loop_
_entity_poly.entity_id
_entity_poly.type
_entity_poly.pdbx_seq_one_letter_code
_entity_poly.pdbx_strand_id
1 'polypeptide(L)'
;MSSTVTAREVITSLIDAGQTVATCESLTAGLLAATLADVPGASAALRGGLVTYATDLKHTLARVPQEVLVEHGPVARETAIAMADGVRDVCGADWGVSLTGVAGPDPQDGHPVGEVWVGIAGPEGTGVVHAGVAELAGTVLGSAELLVGDRAAIRRQAVAAALAVMVQVRAG
;
A
#
# COMPACT_ATOMS: atom_id res chain seq x y z
N MET A 1 11.81 5.33 14.06
CA MET A 1 12.62 5.08 12.83
C MET A 1 12.04 5.87 11.67
N SER A 2 12.87 6.31 10.74
CA SER A 2 12.36 6.98 9.54
C SER A 2 11.85 5.91 8.55
N SER A 3 10.86 6.26 7.73
CA SER A 3 10.34 5.39 6.66
C SER A 3 11.43 4.92 5.69
N THR A 4 12.52 5.67 5.56
CA THR A 4 13.66 5.33 4.72
C THR A 4 14.40 4.08 5.22
N VAL A 5 14.55 3.90 6.53
CA VAL A 5 15.19 2.71 7.12
C VAL A 5 14.33 1.47 6.80
N THR A 6 13.03 1.59 6.96
CA THR A 6 12.09 0.48 6.69
C THR A 6 12.02 0.14 5.20
N ALA A 7 12.10 1.11 4.30
CA ALA A 7 12.18 0.87 2.85
C ALA A 7 13.45 0.08 2.48
N ARG A 8 14.59 0.41 3.13
CA ARG A 8 15.83 -0.34 2.94
C ARG A 8 15.70 -1.79 3.39
N GLU A 9 15.07 -2.03 4.54
CA GLU A 9 14.83 -3.40 5.03
C GLU A 9 13.98 -4.20 4.04
N VAL A 10 12.89 -3.60 3.51
CA VAL A 10 12.05 -4.24 2.49
C VAL A 10 12.85 -4.58 1.24
N ILE A 11 13.56 -3.62 0.66
CA ILE A 11 14.31 -3.82 -0.58
C ILE A 11 15.43 -4.85 -0.37
N THR A 12 16.18 -4.77 0.72
CA THR A 12 17.26 -5.73 1.00
C THR A 12 16.70 -7.14 1.13
N SER A 13 15.63 -7.34 1.89
CA SER A 13 15.03 -8.66 2.06
C SER A 13 14.46 -9.23 0.77
N LEU A 14 13.95 -8.39 -0.12
CA LEU A 14 13.48 -8.81 -1.45
C LEU A 14 14.65 -9.27 -2.33
N ILE A 15 15.73 -8.50 -2.36
CA ILE A 15 16.94 -8.83 -3.13
C ILE A 15 17.54 -10.16 -2.63
N ASP A 16 17.68 -10.33 -1.31
CA ASP A 16 18.23 -11.53 -0.70
C ASP A 16 17.39 -12.78 -1.03
N ALA A 17 16.07 -12.61 -1.16
CA ALA A 17 15.16 -13.69 -1.54
C ALA A 17 15.03 -13.88 -3.06
N GLY A 18 15.62 -13.02 -3.88
CA GLY A 18 15.44 -13.03 -5.33
C GLY A 18 14.01 -12.72 -5.75
N GLN A 19 13.29 -11.92 -4.96
CA GLN A 19 11.88 -11.58 -5.17
C GLN A 19 11.69 -10.11 -5.55
N THR A 20 10.54 -9.83 -6.16
CA THR A 20 10.19 -8.52 -6.68
C THR A 20 8.89 -7.99 -6.10
N VAL A 21 8.71 -6.67 -6.14
CA VAL A 21 7.51 -5.97 -5.65
C VAL A 21 7.00 -4.97 -6.68
N ALA A 22 5.68 -4.79 -6.70
CA ALA A 22 5.00 -3.71 -7.41
C ALA A 22 3.98 -3.03 -6.50
N THR A 23 3.72 -1.74 -6.73
CA THR A 23 2.81 -0.93 -5.91
C THR A 23 1.56 -0.50 -6.68
N CYS A 24 0.42 -0.43 -5.99
CA CYS A 24 -0.82 0.13 -6.53
C CYS A 24 -1.33 1.20 -5.55
N GLU A 25 -1.26 2.46 -5.96
CA GLU A 25 -1.43 3.58 -5.05
C GLU A 25 -2.59 4.49 -5.46
N SER A 26 -3.49 4.76 -4.52
CA SER A 26 -4.54 5.76 -4.66
C SER A 26 -4.12 7.07 -3.99
N LEU A 27 -4.43 7.27 -2.71
CA LEU A 27 -4.15 8.53 -2.01
C LEU A 27 -2.65 8.89 -1.95
N THR A 28 -1.78 7.92 -2.00
CA THR A 28 -0.32 8.13 -1.94
C THR A 28 0.30 8.51 -3.27
N ALA A 29 -0.40 8.23 -4.38
CA ALA A 29 -0.10 8.72 -5.73
C ALA A 29 1.38 8.55 -6.17
N GLY A 30 1.95 7.38 -5.92
CA GLY A 30 3.33 7.04 -6.29
C GLY A 30 4.37 7.25 -5.17
N LEU A 31 3.97 7.75 -4.01
CA LEU A 31 4.90 8.03 -2.91
C LEU A 31 5.56 6.74 -2.36
N LEU A 32 4.84 5.63 -2.29
CA LEU A 32 5.41 4.34 -1.87
C LEU A 32 6.44 3.85 -2.89
N ALA A 33 6.11 3.87 -4.17
CA ALA A 33 7.04 3.48 -5.24
C ALA A 33 8.31 4.35 -5.21
N ALA A 34 8.15 5.68 -5.07
CA ALA A 34 9.28 6.61 -4.95
C ALA A 34 10.14 6.31 -3.72
N THR A 35 9.52 6.05 -2.58
CA THR A 35 10.22 5.72 -1.33
C THR A 35 11.04 4.42 -1.46
N LEU A 36 10.53 3.41 -2.15
CA LEU A 36 11.26 2.19 -2.44
C LEU A 36 12.41 2.45 -3.43
N ALA A 37 12.17 3.27 -4.46
CA ALA A 37 13.15 3.61 -5.48
C ALA A 37 14.34 4.43 -4.92
N ASP A 38 14.16 5.17 -3.84
CA ASP A 38 15.23 5.91 -3.17
C ASP A 38 16.31 5.00 -2.53
N VAL A 39 16.02 3.71 -2.40
CA VAL A 39 16.97 2.73 -1.85
C VAL A 39 17.98 2.32 -2.93
N PRO A 40 19.29 2.49 -2.71
CA PRO A 40 20.30 1.98 -3.66
C PRO A 40 20.11 0.48 -3.90
N GLY A 41 20.09 0.09 -5.18
CA GLY A 41 19.85 -1.30 -5.59
C GLY A 41 18.39 -1.67 -5.78
N ALA A 42 17.45 -0.76 -5.57
CA ALA A 42 16.00 -1.01 -5.71
C ALA A 42 15.61 -1.60 -7.08
N SER A 43 16.36 -1.30 -8.14
CA SER A 43 16.10 -1.84 -9.49
C SER A 43 16.13 -3.36 -9.58
N ALA A 44 16.76 -4.04 -8.64
CA ALA A 44 16.76 -5.50 -8.56
C ALA A 44 15.45 -6.09 -7.97
N ALA A 45 14.66 -5.28 -7.27
CA ALA A 45 13.44 -5.73 -6.57
C ALA A 45 12.18 -4.98 -7.01
N LEU A 46 12.24 -3.66 -7.23
CA LEU A 46 11.08 -2.87 -7.63
C LEU A 46 10.80 -3.04 -9.12
N ARG A 47 9.65 -3.61 -9.47
CA ARG A 47 9.21 -3.80 -10.85
C ARG A 47 8.50 -2.59 -11.44
N GLY A 48 7.75 -1.88 -10.61
CA GLY A 48 6.96 -0.73 -11.05
C GLY A 48 5.85 -0.40 -10.08
N GLY A 49 5.00 0.53 -10.47
CA GLY A 49 3.86 0.94 -9.70
C GLY A 49 2.75 1.53 -10.57
N LEU A 50 1.51 1.33 -10.14
CA LEU A 50 0.32 1.91 -10.74
C LEU A 50 -0.21 3.01 -9.82
N VAL A 51 -0.50 4.17 -10.39
CA VAL A 51 -1.25 5.23 -9.71
C VAL A 51 -2.70 5.14 -10.18
N THR A 52 -3.57 4.61 -9.33
CA THR A 52 -5.00 4.42 -9.60
C THR A 52 -5.84 5.38 -8.76
N TYR A 53 -5.59 6.67 -8.93
CA TYR A 53 -6.20 7.74 -8.13
C TYR A 53 -7.70 7.84 -8.36
N ALA A 54 -8.14 7.88 -9.62
CA ALA A 54 -9.54 7.80 -10.00
C ALA A 54 -10.07 6.37 -9.80
N THR A 55 -11.34 6.25 -9.46
CA THR A 55 -11.97 4.95 -9.15
C THR A 55 -11.95 4.00 -10.34
N ASP A 56 -12.26 4.48 -11.54
CA ASP A 56 -12.28 3.69 -12.77
C ASP A 56 -10.90 3.12 -13.14
N LEU A 57 -9.82 3.82 -12.79
CA LEU A 57 -8.45 3.35 -13.03
C LEU A 57 -8.08 2.14 -12.15
N LYS A 58 -8.74 1.95 -11.02
CA LYS A 58 -8.58 0.72 -10.23
C LYS A 58 -8.99 -0.51 -11.03
N HIS A 59 -10.07 -0.40 -11.79
CA HIS A 59 -10.49 -1.45 -12.72
C HIS A 59 -9.60 -1.52 -13.95
N THR A 60 -9.40 -0.40 -14.63
CA THR A 60 -8.75 -0.36 -15.96
C THR A 60 -7.26 -0.73 -15.87
N LEU A 61 -6.53 -0.27 -14.85
CA LEU A 61 -5.10 -0.49 -14.70
C LEU A 61 -4.77 -1.65 -13.77
N ALA A 62 -5.40 -1.71 -12.60
CA ALA A 62 -5.11 -2.74 -11.59
C ALA A 62 -6.05 -3.96 -11.66
N ARG A 63 -6.94 -4.01 -12.65
CA ARG A 63 -7.87 -5.13 -12.88
C ARG A 63 -8.78 -5.47 -11.68
N VAL A 64 -9.05 -4.49 -10.82
CA VAL A 64 -10.04 -4.67 -9.74
C VAL A 64 -11.38 -5.03 -10.38
N PRO A 65 -12.03 -6.13 -9.96
CA PRO A 65 -13.34 -6.49 -10.49
C PRO A 65 -14.35 -5.34 -10.31
N GLN A 66 -15.14 -5.07 -11.34
CA GLN A 66 -16.10 -3.98 -11.31
C GLN A 66 -17.13 -4.15 -10.19
N GLU A 67 -17.53 -5.40 -9.92
CA GLU A 67 -18.45 -5.76 -8.85
C GLU A 67 -17.90 -5.35 -7.47
N VAL A 68 -16.60 -5.48 -7.23
CA VAL A 68 -15.94 -5.05 -5.98
C VAL A 68 -16.08 -3.54 -5.82
N LEU A 69 -15.85 -2.76 -6.87
CA LEU A 69 -15.98 -1.31 -6.82
C LEU A 69 -17.42 -0.86 -6.65
N VAL A 70 -18.39 -1.56 -7.26
CA VAL A 70 -19.81 -1.26 -7.14
C VAL A 70 -20.33 -1.60 -5.73
N GLU A 71 -19.93 -2.73 -5.17
CA GLU A 71 -20.42 -3.22 -3.88
C GLU A 71 -19.74 -2.54 -2.69
N HIS A 72 -18.43 -2.33 -2.75
CA HIS A 72 -17.62 -1.86 -1.62
C HIS A 72 -17.07 -0.43 -1.80
N GLY A 73 -17.07 0.09 -3.01
CA GLY A 73 -16.49 1.41 -3.30
C GLY A 73 -14.96 1.41 -3.38
N PRO A 74 -14.37 2.60 -3.65
CA PRO A 74 -12.92 2.71 -3.82
C PRO A 74 -12.13 2.64 -2.52
N VAL A 75 -12.75 2.92 -1.37
CA VAL A 75 -12.12 2.90 -0.04
C VAL A 75 -12.71 1.75 0.76
N ALA A 76 -12.11 0.56 0.61
CA ALA A 76 -12.56 -0.65 1.28
C ALA A 76 -11.43 -1.67 1.37
N ARG A 77 -11.54 -2.59 2.33
CA ARG A 77 -10.60 -3.70 2.47
C ARG A 77 -10.60 -4.62 1.24
N GLU A 78 -11.77 -4.90 0.68
CA GLU A 78 -11.94 -5.75 -0.51
C GLU A 78 -11.28 -5.11 -1.74
N THR A 79 -11.41 -3.80 -1.87
CA THR A 79 -10.77 -3.03 -2.95
C THR A 79 -9.25 -3.03 -2.79
N ALA A 80 -8.73 -2.86 -1.56
CA ALA A 80 -7.29 -2.93 -1.31
C ALA A 80 -6.72 -4.32 -1.64
N ILE A 81 -7.41 -5.39 -1.27
CA ILE A 81 -7.04 -6.77 -1.62
C ILE A 81 -6.95 -6.93 -3.14
N ALA A 82 -8.00 -6.54 -3.85
CA ALA A 82 -8.06 -6.67 -5.31
C ALA A 82 -7.00 -5.81 -6.03
N MET A 83 -6.70 -4.62 -5.50
CA MET A 83 -5.62 -3.77 -6.02
C MET A 83 -4.24 -4.42 -5.85
N ALA A 84 -3.98 -5.05 -4.70
CA ALA A 84 -2.72 -5.74 -4.44
C ALA A 84 -2.53 -6.95 -5.34
N ASP A 85 -3.55 -7.79 -5.49
CA ASP A 85 -3.54 -8.92 -6.43
C ASP A 85 -3.36 -8.44 -7.87
N GLY A 86 -4.12 -7.43 -8.26
CA GLY A 86 -4.10 -6.90 -9.61
C GLY A 86 -2.74 -6.33 -10.02
N VAL A 87 -2.10 -5.54 -9.17
CA VAL A 87 -0.78 -4.98 -9.51
C VAL A 87 0.31 -6.05 -9.55
N ARG A 88 0.22 -7.04 -8.66
CA ARG A 88 1.11 -8.20 -8.69
C ARG A 88 1.08 -8.89 -10.05
N ASP A 89 -0.13 -9.16 -10.56
CA ASP A 89 -0.34 -9.80 -11.85
C ASP A 89 0.10 -8.91 -13.02
N VAL A 90 -0.35 -7.66 -13.04
CA VAL A 90 -0.06 -6.71 -14.14
C VAL A 90 1.44 -6.47 -14.30
N CYS A 91 2.16 -6.33 -13.19
CA CYS A 91 3.60 -6.08 -13.19
C CYS A 91 4.45 -7.37 -13.22
N GLY A 92 3.83 -8.55 -13.09
CA GLY A 92 4.56 -9.81 -13.01
C GLY A 92 5.52 -9.85 -11.82
N ALA A 93 5.08 -9.31 -10.68
CA ALA A 93 5.88 -9.25 -9.45
C ALA A 93 5.55 -10.43 -8.53
N ASP A 94 6.47 -10.76 -7.61
CA ASP A 94 6.20 -11.75 -6.55
C ASP A 94 5.29 -11.18 -5.48
N TRP A 95 5.41 -9.87 -5.21
CA TRP A 95 4.63 -9.14 -4.23
C TRP A 95 3.90 -7.95 -4.86
N GLY A 96 2.63 -7.79 -4.50
CA GLY A 96 1.84 -6.59 -4.77
C GLY A 96 1.48 -5.89 -3.48
N VAL A 97 1.64 -4.56 -3.43
CA VAL A 97 1.27 -3.73 -2.27
C VAL A 97 0.33 -2.64 -2.73
N SER A 98 -0.80 -2.49 -2.07
CA SER A 98 -1.77 -1.47 -2.41
C SER A 98 -2.08 -0.52 -1.26
N LEU A 99 -2.47 0.70 -1.60
CA LEU A 99 -2.92 1.73 -0.68
C LEU A 99 -4.16 2.41 -1.24
N THR A 100 -5.26 2.34 -0.49
CA THR A 100 -6.48 3.10 -0.78
C THR A 100 -7.03 3.73 0.50
N GLY A 101 -7.57 4.94 0.42
CA GLY A 101 -8.06 5.64 1.60
C GLY A 101 -8.34 7.11 1.38
N VAL A 102 -8.65 7.81 2.47
CA VAL A 102 -9.03 9.22 2.51
C VAL A 102 -7.95 10.06 3.18
N ALA A 103 -7.24 10.88 2.41
CA ALA A 103 -6.18 11.76 2.92
C ALA A 103 -6.72 13.08 3.51
N GLY A 104 -7.95 13.45 3.20
CA GLY A 104 -8.55 14.70 3.64
C GLY A 104 -8.21 15.90 2.72
N PRO A 105 -8.61 17.13 3.09
CA PRO A 105 -9.16 17.51 4.42
C PRO A 105 -10.61 17.07 4.68
N ASP A 106 -11.37 16.75 3.63
CA ASP A 106 -12.77 16.38 3.76
C ASP A 106 -12.96 14.85 3.70
N PRO A 107 -13.98 14.30 4.36
CA PRO A 107 -14.41 12.92 4.17
C PRO A 107 -14.80 12.66 2.71
N GLN A 108 -14.74 11.41 2.28
CA GLN A 108 -15.09 10.99 0.93
C GLN A 108 -16.04 9.78 0.97
N ASP A 109 -17.16 9.86 0.26
CA ASP A 109 -18.12 8.76 0.08
C ASP A 109 -18.55 8.09 1.40
N GLY A 110 -18.69 8.86 2.47
CA GLY A 110 -19.03 8.37 3.81
C GLY A 110 -17.86 7.82 4.62
N HIS A 111 -16.65 7.82 4.08
CA HIS A 111 -15.44 7.40 4.77
C HIS A 111 -14.74 8.59 5.45
N PRO A 112 -14.33 8.47 6.72
CA PRO A 112 -13.68 9.55 7.44
C PRO A 112 -12.25 9.78 6.94
N VAL A 113 -11.75 10.99 7.16
CA VAL A 113 -10.33 11.33 6.92
C VAL A 113 -9.44 10.43 7.78
N GLY A 114 -8.41 9.86 7.19
CA GLY A 114 -7.47 8.96 7.85
C GLY A 114 -7.83 7.49 7.77
N GLU A 115 -8.99 7.11 7.20
CA GLU A 115 -9.27 5.72 6.86
C GLU A 115 -8.39 5.31 5.68
N VAL A 116 -7.48 4.38 5.91
CA VAL A 116 -6.55 3.87 4.90
C VAL A 116 -6.40 2.36 5.04
N TRP A 117 -6.50 1.66 3.93
CA TRP A 117 -6.31 0.23 3.81
C TRP A 117 -5.01 -0.08 3.06
N VAL A 118 -4.23 -1.02 3.61
CA VAL A 118 -3.03 -1.57 2.99
C VAL A 118 -3.32 -3.01 2.59
N GLY A 119 -3.30 -3.28 1.29
CA GLY A 119 -3.39 -4.65 0.76
C GLY A 119 -2.01 -5.20 0.46
N ILE A 120 -1.80 -6.49 0.72
CA ILE A 120 -0.56 -7.19 0.39
C ILE A 120 -0.92 -8.52 -0.26
N ALA A 121 -0.38 -8.76 -1.46
CA ALA A 121 -0.46 -10.01 -2.17
C ALA A 121 0.95 -10.60 -2.32
N GLY A 122 1.14 -11.81 -1.89
CA GLY A 122 2.42 -12.52 -1.96
C GLY A 122 2.27 -13.95 -2.46
N PRO A 123 3.39 -14.71 -2.53
CA PRO A 123 3.38 -16.08 -3.02
C PRO A 123 2.42 -17.02 -2.26
N GLU A 124 2.18 -16.74 -0.98
CA GLU A 124 1.36 -17.59 -0.10
C GLU A 124 -0.08 -17.09 0.07
N GLY A 125 -0.45 -15.98 -0.56
CA GLY A 125 -1.80 -15.43 -0.50
C GLY A 125 -1.85 -13.93 -0.33
N THR A 126 -3.06 -13.43 -0.09
CA THR A 126 -3.36 -12.00 0.02
C THR A 126 -3.91 -11.66 1.39
N GLY A 127 -3.46 -10.55 1.95
CA GLY A 127 -3.92 -10.00 3.20
C GLY A 127 -4.24 -8.51 3.11
N VAL A 128 -4.88 -8.00 4.14
CA VAL A 128 -5.22 -6.58 4.26
C VAL A 128 -5.16 -6.12 5.71
N VAL A 129 -4.66 -4.90 5.91
CA VAL A 129 -4.56 -4.26 7.22
C VAL A 129 -5.13 -2.84 7.13
N HIS A 130 -5.86 -2.41 8.15
CA HIS A 130 -6.17 -0.99 8.32
C HIS A 130 -4.90 -0.26 8.79
N ALA A 131 -4.51 0.80 8.11
CA ALA A 131 -3.21 1.44 8.34
C ALA A 131 -3.03 2.01 9.76
N GLY A 132 -4.14 2.41 10.41
CA GLY A 132 -4.12 2.92 11.79
C GLY A 132 -3.72 1.90 12.85
N VAL A 133 -3.81 0.60 12.55
CA VAL A 133 -3.37 -0.47 13.46
C VAL A 133 -2.01 -1.05 13.09
N ALA A 134 -1.40 -0.59 12.00
CA ALA A 134 -0.06 -1.01 11.64
C ALA A 134 0.97 -0.45 12.62
N GLU A 135 1.98 -1.25 12.95
CA GLU A 135 3.07 -0.86 13.84
C GLU A 135 4.36 -0.64 13.05
N LEU A 136 5.07 0.41 13.37
CA LEU A 136 6.40 0.68 12.88
C LEU A 136 7.37 0.74 14.08
N ALA A 137 8.27 -0.23 14.18
CA ALA A 137 9.23 -0.33 15.29
C ALA A 137 8.57 -0.33 16.69
N GLY A 138 7.42 -1.01 16.82
CA GLY A 138 6.67 -1.09 18.07
C GLY A 138 5.80 0.12 18.39
N THR A 139 5.66 1.06 17.45
CA THR A 139 4.80 2.24 17.60
C THR A 139 3.60 2.13 16.66
N VAL A 140 2.40 2.19 17.21
CA VAL A 140 1.17 2.28 16.41
C VAL A 140 1.13 3.61 15.69
N LEU A 141 0.88 3.58 14.36
CA LEU A 141 0.98 4.77 13.51
C LEU A 141 -0.21 5.73 13.61
N GLY A 142 -1.31 5.32 14.20
CA GLY A 142 -2.50 6.13 14.37
C GLY A 142 -3.17 5.94 15.72
N SER A 143 -4.08 6.82 16.07
CA SER A 143 -4.95 6.65 17.23
C SER A 143 -6.21 5.87 16.80
N ALA A 144 -6.54 4.82 17.53
CA ALA A 144 -7.62 3.90 17.14
C ALA A 144 -7.33 3.27 15.77
N GLU A 145 -8.20 3.46 14.79
CA GLU A 145 -8.09 2.86 13.46
C GLU A 145 -7.84 3.91 12.36
N LEU A 146 -7.76 5.18 12.70
CA LEU A 146 -7.59 6.27 11.75
C LEU A 146 -6.19 6.88 11.84
N LEU A 147 -5.60 7.19 10.69
CA LEU A 147 -4.41 8.03 10.62
C LEU A 147 -4.79 9.48 10.93
N VAL A 148 -3.88 10.23 11.55
CA VAL A 148 -4.15 11.58 12.03
C VAL A 148 -3.17 12.60 11.46
N GLY A 149 -3.64 13.84 11.29
CA GLY A 149 -2.86 14.95 10.77
C GLY A 149 -3.44 15.56 9.50
N ASP A 150 -2.64 16.40 8.86
CA ASP A 150 -3.00 16.97 7.57
C ASP A 150 -2.86 15.95 6.43
N ARG A 151 -3.31 16.34 5.26
CA ARG A 151 -3.25 15.51 4.05
C ARG A 151 -1.86 14.93 3.78
N ALA A 152 -0.81 15.73 3.93
CA ALA A 152 0.55 15.29 3.68
C ALA A 152 1.03 14.31 4.76
N ALA A 153 0.66 14.53 6.02
CA ALA A 153 0.98 13.64 7.12
C ALA A 153 0.29 12.27 6.96
N ILE A 154 -0.99 12.24 6.59
CA ILE A 154 -1.74 11.00 6.36
C ILE A 154 -1.12 10.19 5.22
N ARG A 155 -0.76 10.81 4.11
CA ARG A 155 -0.09 10.15 2.99
C ARG A 155 1.26 9.53 3.40
N ARG A 156 2.08 10.24 4.18
CA ARG A 156 3.35 9.72 4.70
C ARG A 156 3.15 8.56 5.68
N GLN A 157 2.17 8.67 6.56
CA GLN A 157 1.82 7.60 7.50
C GLN A 157 1.30 6.35 6.76
N ALA A 158 0.52 6.53 5.71
CA ALA A 158 0.06 5.42 4.87
C ALA A 158 1.24 4.65 4.24
N VAL A 159 2.24 5.34 3.71
CA VAL A 159 3.46 4.72 3.19
C VAL A 159 4.22 4.00 4.30
N ALA A 160 4.40 4.62 5.46
CA ALA A 160 5.06 4.00 6.60
C ALA A 160 4.34 2.72 7.06
N ALA A 161 3.00 2.73 7.08
CA ALA A 161 2.19 1.55 7.38
C ALA A 161 2.42 0.42 6.36
N ALA A 162 2.42 0.72 5.06
CA ALA A 162 2.67 -0.26 4.02
C ALA A 162 4.04 -0.91 4.15
N LEU A 163 5.08 -0.11 4.42
CA LEU A 163 6.44 -0.61 4.64
C LEU A 163 6.52 -1.49 5.89
N ALA A 164 5.88 -1.09 6.99
CA ALA A 164 5.84 -1.87 8.23
C ALA A 164 5.16 -3.23 8.01
N VAL A 165 4.04 -3.26 7.33
CA VAL A 165 3.33 -4.51 7.00
C VAL A 165 4.19 -5.41 6.12
N MET A 166 4.88 -4.85 5.11
CA MET A 166 5.82 -5.59 4.26
C MET A 166 6.94 -6.25 5.08
N VAL A 167 7.55 -5.54 6.01
CA VAL A 167 8.59 -6.09 6.89
C VAL A 167 8.03 -7.24 7.75
N GLN A 168 6.88 -7.05 8.37
CA GLN A 168 6.24 -8.06 9.22
C GLN A 168 5.91 -9.34 8.47
N VAL A 169 5.28 -9.22 7.30
CA VAL A 169 4.86 -10.39 6.49
C VAL A 169 6.05 -11.18 5.97
N ARG A 170 7.19 -10.53 5.75
CA ARG A 170 8.40 -11.18 5.22
C ARG A 170 9.32 -11.74 6.30
N ALA A 171 9.14 -11.33 7.56
CA ALA A 171 9.91 -11.83 8.70
C ALA A 171 9.35 -13.15 9.29
N GLY A 172 8.13 -13.52 8.93
CA GLY A 172 7.47 -14.76 9.35
C GLY A 172 7.65 -15.86 8.34
#